data_ec743d0736ade5defdd1b0cb25782174
#
_entry.id   ec743d0736ade5defdd1b0cb25782174
#
_cell.length_a   1.000
_cell.length_b   1.000
_cell.length_c   1.000
_cell.angle_alpha   90.00
_cell.angle_beta   90.00
_cell.angle_gamma   90.00
#
_symmetry.space_group_name_H-M   'P 1'
#
loop_
_entity.id
_entity.type
_entity.pdbx_description
1 polymer ?
#
loop_
_entity_poly.entity_id
_entity_poly.type
_entity_poly.pdbx_seq_one_letter_code
_entity_poly.pdbx_strand_id
1 'polypeptide(L)'
;GKKMESLVESYLIKSGYKYQDDYLKESFLIDAIANWNIDVPNLEKMDQSRKRFDFVLRTTNQVYGIETNFYTSSGSKLNETAKSYALLGLQAKDIKGFTFVWITDGKGWKNAKKDLRNAFQSLKTVFNINDLENGIFDQFRNCHGNG
;
A
#
# COMPACT_ATOMS: atom_id res chain seq x y z
N GLY A 1 -4.95 12.26 -2.99
CA GLY A 1 -6.26 12.88 -2.81
C GLY A 1 -7.39 11.92 -3.09
N LYS A 2 -8.58 12.42 -2.92
CA LYS A 2 -9.78 11.59 -3.03
C LYS A 2 -10.00 11.03 -4.43
N LYS A 3 -9.55 11.73 -5.48
CA LYS A 3 -9.66 11.22 -6.85
C LYS A 3 -8.82 9.97 -7.05
N MET A 4 -7.61 9.96 -6.50
CA MET A 4 -6.74 8.79 -6.58
C MET A 4 -7.30 7.63 -5.77
N GLU A 5 -7.82 7.91 -4.58
CA GLU A 5 -8.47 6.89 -3.75
C GLU A 5 -9.68 6.27 -4.48
N SER A 6 -10.52 7.10 -5.11
CA SER A 6 -11.68 6.61 -5.86
C SER A 6 -11.26 5.73 -7.03
N LEU A 7 -10.20 6.13 -7.74
CA LEU A 7 -9.66 5.35 -8.84
C LEU A 7 -9.15 4.00 -8.35
N VAL A 8 -8.37 3.99 -7.28
CA VAL A 8 -7.84 2.75 -6.70
C VAL A 8 -8.98 1.84 -6.26
N GLU A 9 -10.00 2.40 -5.61
CA GLU A 9 -11.17 1.61 -5.20
C GLU A 9 -11.87 0.98 -6.39
N SER A 10 -11.98 1.70 -7.52
CA SER A 10 -12.61 1.15 -8.72
C SER A 10 -11.90 -0.10 -9.21
N TYR A 11 -10.57 -0.14 -9.09
CA TYR A 11 -9.79 -1.32 -9.47
C TYR A 11 -9.90 -2.45 -8.45
N LEU A 12 -10.04 -2.14 -7.17
CA LEU A 12 -10.34 -3.17 -6.16
C LEU A 12 -11.67 -3.86 -6.48
N ILE A 13 -12.70 -3.07 -6.77
CA ILE A 13 -14.03 -3.57 -7.12
C ILE A 13 -13.96 -4.39 -8.40
N LYS A 14 -13.26 -3.89 -9.41
CA LYS A 14 -13.11 -4.60 -10.69
C LYS A 14 -12.44 -5.96 -10.51
N SER A 15 -11.51 -6.06 -9.57
CA SER A 15 -10.84 -7.32 -9.24
C SER A 15 -11.66 -8.21 -8.31
N GLY A 16 -12.88 -7.81 -7.97
CA GLY A 16 -13.81 -8.63 -7.21
C GLY A 16 -13.71 -8.52 -5.70
N TYR A 17 -12.91 -7.60 -5.18
CA TYR A 17 -12.85 -7.36 -3.75
C TYR A 17 -14.10 -6.59 -3.30
N LYS A 18 -14.63 -6.97 -2.16
CA LYS A 18 -15.86 -6.40 -1.61
C LYS A 18 -15.55 -5.52 -0.40
N TYR A 19 -16.13 -4.34 -0.40
CA TYR A 19 -15.99 -3.41 0.72
C TYR A 19 -16.48 -4.06 2.02
N GLN A 20 -15.73 -3.86 3.07
CA GLN A 20 -15.92 -4.43 4.41
C GLN A 20 -15.53 -5.90 4.53
N ASP A 21 -15.89 -6.75 3.56
CA ASP A 21 -15.48 -8.15 3.58
C ASP A 21 -13.99 -8.32 3.26
N ASP A 22 -13.51 -7.62 2.22
CA ASP A 22 -12.15 -7.80 1.71
C ASP A 22 -11.27 -6.58 1.93
N TYR A 23 -11.84 -5.38 2.02
CA TYR A 23 -11.07 -4.17 2.26
C TYR A 23 -11.86 -3.14 3.07
N LEU A 24 -11.10 -2.28 3.75
CA LEU A 24 -11.63 -1.13 4.48
C LEU A 24 -10.95 0.12 3.97
N LYS A 25 -11.64 1.27 4.11
CA LYS A 25 -11.13 2.56 3.66
C LYS A 25 -10.77 3.43 4.85
N GLU A 26 -9.68 4.18 4.74
CA GLU A 26 -9.24 5.12 5.76
C GLU A 26 -9.27 4.50 7.15
N SER A 27 -8.64 3.34 7.26
CA SER A 27 -8.71 2.49 8.45
C SER A 27 -7.36 2.35 9.11
N PHE A 28 -7.37 2.35 10.45
CA PHE A 28 -6.19 1.95 11.20
C PHE A 28 -5.95 0.46 11.00
N LEU A 29 -4.70 0.09 10.78
CA LEU A 29 -4.33 -1.31 10.54
C LEU A 29 -4.76 -2.21 11.69
N ILE A 30 -4.48 -1.79 12.94
CA ILE A 30 -4.83 -2.60 14.11
C ILE A 30 -6.33 -2.81 14.25
N ASP A 31 -7.14 -1.81 13.86
CA ASP A 31 -8.59 -1.93 13.91
C ASP A 31 -9.10 -2.89 12.84
N ALA A 32 -8.50 -2.84 11.65
CA ALA A 32 -8.88 -3.72 10.55
C ALA A 32 -8.63 -5.19 10.88
N ILE A 33 -7.43 -5.51 11.38
CA ILE A 33 -7.10 -6.90 11.71
C ILE A 33 -7.95 -7.42 12.88
N ALA A 34 -8.27 -6.54 13.84
CA ALA A 34 -9.15 -6.90 14.95
C ALA A 34 -10.57 -7.18 14.45
N ASN A 35 -11.07 -6.33 13.55
CA ASN A 35 -12.40 -6.48 12.97
C ASN A 35 -12.55 -7.79 12.20
N TRP A 36 -11.49 -8.21 11.50
CA TRP A 36 -11.48 -9.45 10.72
C TRP A 36 -11.01 -10.66 11.52
N ASN A 37 -10.65 -10.46 12.79
CA ASN A 37 -10.13 -11.51 13.66
C ASN A 37 -8.90 -12.21 13.04
N ILE A 38 -7.99 -11.38 12.49
CA ILE A 38 -6.75 -11.86 11.90
C ILE A 38 -5.60 -11.58 12.88
N ASP A 39 -4.72 -12.54 13.04
CA ASP A 39 -3.50 -12.37 13.81
C ASP A 39 -2.33 -12.08 12.88
N VAL A 40 -1.65 -10.97 13.12
CA VAL A 40 -0.41 -10.61 12.42
C VAL A 40 0.68 -10.52 13.47
N PRO A 41 1.45 -11.59 13.67
CA PRO A 41 2.49 -11.61 14.72
C PRO A 41 3.54 -10.54 14.49
N ASN A 42 4.03 -9.97 15.59
CA ASN A 42 5.13 -8.99 15.60
C ASN A 42 4.79 -7.64 14.95
N LEU A 43 3.51 -7.37 14.72
CA LEU A 43 3.10 -6.10 14.12
C LEU A 43 3.56 -4.91 14.96
N GLU A 44 3.63 -5.06 16.27
CA GLU A 44 4.08 -4.02 17.20
C GLU A 44 5.54 -3.61 16.99
N LYS A 45 6.33 -4.43 16.31
CA LYS A 45 7.73 -4.09 15.99
C LYS A 45 7.85 -3.04 14.90
N MET A 46 6.76 -2.79 14.18
CA MET A 46 6.72 -1.75 13.16
C MET A 46 6.34 -0.43 13.83
N ASP A 47 7.15 0.62 13.66
CA ASP A 47 6.91 1.92 14.31
C ASP A 47 5.54 2.49 13.98
N GLN A 48 5.05 2.23 12.77
CA GLN A 48 3.78 2.75 12.30
C GLN A 48 2.66 1.70 12.33
N SER A 49 2.73 0.78 13.30
CA SER A 49 1.68 -0.25 13.45
C SER A 49 0.30 0.34 13.70
N ARG A 50 0.25 1.56 14.25
CA ARG A 50 -1.00 2.30 14.52
C ARG A 50 -1.38 3.24 13.38
N LYS A 51 -0.69 3.16 12.25
CA LYS A 51 -0.94 4.03 11.11
C LYS A 51 -2.33 3.78 10.52
N ARG A 52 -2.97 4.88 10.10
CA ARG A 52 -4.19 4.83 9.31
C ARG A 52 -3.81 4.78 7.84
N PHE A 53 -4.28 3.76 7.13
CA PHE A 53 -4.02 3.58 5.71
C PHE A 53 -5.22 4.02 4.88
N ASP A 54 -4.97 4.45 3.64
CA ASP A 54 -6.05 4.78 2.72
C ASP A 54 -6.93 3.54 2.47
N PHE A 55 -6.30 2.38 2.34
CA PHE A 55 -7.00 1.09 2.26
C PHE A 55 -6.25 0.05 3.09
N VAL A 56 -6.99 -0.83 3.72
CA VAL A 56 -6.46 -2.07 4.26
C VAL A 56 -7.19 -3.19 3.53
N LEU A 57 -6.42 -4.04 2.88
CA LEU A 57 -6.94 -5.14 2.05
C LEU A 57 -6.49 -6.46 2.64
N ARG A 58 -7.37 -7.45 2.62
CA ARG A 58 -6.99 -8.82 2.98
C ARG A 58 -7.20 -9.78 1.82
N THR A 59 -6.32 -10.76 1.76
CA THR A 59 -6.50 -11.95 0.95
C THR A 59 -6.50 -13.15 1.89
N THR A 60 -6.47 -14.36 1.37
CA THR A 60 -6.50 -15.55 2.22
C THR A 60 -5.35 -15.59 3.22
N ASN A 61 -4.15 -15.17 2.81
CA ASN A 61 -2.95 -15.33 3.62
C ASN A 61 -2.23 -14.03 3.96
N GLN A 62 -2.73 -12.89 3.52
CA GLN A 62 -1.97 -11.65 3.62
C GLN A 62 -2.88 -10.46 3.90
N VAL A 63 -2.35 -9.50 4.66
CA VAL A 63 -2.97 -8.20 4.87
C VAL A 63 -2.07 -7.16 4.20
N TYR A 64 -2.68 -6.23 3.48
CA TYR A 64 -1.99 -5.15 2.78
C TYR A 64 -2.43 -3.81 3.33
N GLY A 65 -1.46 -2.99 3.72
CA GLY A 65 -1.72 -1.58 4.02
C GLY A 65 -1.37 -0.76 2.78
N ILE A 66 -2.34 -0.05 2.23
CA ILE A 66 -2.20 0.63 0.94
C ILE A 66 -2.30 2.13 1.14
N GLU A 67 -1.29 2.85 0.66
CA GLU A 67 -1.29 4.31 0.55
C GLU A 67 -1.36 4.71 -0.90
N THR A 68 -2.04 5.82 -1.18
CA THR A 68 -2.25 6.29 -2.55
C THR A 68 -1.90 7.77 -2.65
N ASN A 69 -1.17 8.15 -3.71
CA ASN A 69 -0.83 9.55 -3.97
C ASN A 69 -0.76 9.82 -5.46
N PHE A 70 -1.11 11.04 -5.83
CA PHE A 70 -0.91 11.52 -7.19
C PHE A 70 -0.19 12.86 -7.12
N TYR A 71 0.99 12.94 -7.71
CA TYR A 71 1.82 14.14 -7.66
C TYR A 71 1.85 14.85 -9.01
N THR A 72 1.35 16.09 -9.04
CA THR A 72 1.37 16.90 -10.25
C THR A 72 2.71 17.60 -10.45
N SER A 73 3.46 17.78 -9.35
CA SER A 73 4.79 18.40 -9.39
C SER A 73 5.71 17.72 -8.40
N SER A 74 7.01 17.76 -8.67
CA SER A 74 8.01 17.30 -7.72
C SER A 74 8.25 18.37 -6.66
N GLY A 75 8.79 17.97 -5.51
CA GLY A 75 9.09 18.90 -4.44
C GLY A 75 9.35 18.18 -3.14
N SER A 76 9.48 18.96 -2.06
CA SER A 76 9.83 18.45 -0.74
C SER A 76 8.80 17.44 -0.22
N LYS A 77 7.53 17.65 -0.48
CA LYS A 77 6.46 16.78 0.00
C LYS A 77 6.58 15.37 -0.61
N LEU A 78 6.84 15.28 -1.92
CA LEU A 78 7.07 14.01 -2.59
C LEU A 78 8.29 13.30 -2.01
N ASN A 79 9.38 14.04 -1.83
CA ASN A 79 10.63 13.48 -1.31
C ASN A 79 10.49 12.99 0.12
N GLU A 80 9.80 13.75 0.96
CA GLU A 80 9.54 13.37 2.35
C GLU A 80 8.69 12.11 2.43
N THR A 81 7.64 12.05 1.60
CA THR A 81 6.77 10.87 1.55
C THR A 81 7.55 9.64 1.07
N ALA A 82 8.37 9.79 0.04
CA ALA A 82 9.18 8.69 -0.47
C ALA A 82 10.10 8.12 0.61
N LYS A 83 10.76 8.99 1.37
CA LYS A 83 11.63 8.57 2.47
C LYS A 83 10.86 7.86 3.56
N SER A 84 9.72 8.41 3.96
CA SER A 84 8.87 7.84 5.00
C SER A 84 8.35 6.45 4.60
N TYR A 85 7.91 6.31 3.36
CA TYR A 85 7.37 5.04 2.88
C TYR A 85 8.46 4.00 2.62
N ALA A 86 9.65 4.43 2.22
CA ALA A 86 10.79 3.52 2.11
C ALA A 86 11.12 2.90 3.47
N LEU A 87 11.13 3.71 4.53
CA LEU A 87 11.37 3.23 5.89
C LEU A 87 10.26 2.26 6.33
N LEU A 88 9.00 2.63 6.08
CA LEU A 88 7.86 1.77 6.40
C LEU A 88 7.98 0.43 5.66
N GLY A 89 8.37 0.46 4.40
CA GLY A 89 8.57 -0.75 3.60
C GLY A 89 9.66 -1.66 4.17
N LEU A 90 10.75 -1.07 4.64
CA LEU A 90 11.83 -1.82 5.27
C LEU A 90 11.36 -2.51 6.55
N GLN A 91 10.59 -1.81 7.37
CA GLN A 91 10.05 -2.38 8.60
C GLN A 91 9.02 -3.47 8.31
N ALA A 92 8.12 -3.23 7.35
CA ALA A 92 7.08 -4.17 6.98
C ALA A 92 7.63 -5.48 6.40
N LYS A 93 8.83 -5.41 5.81
CA LYS A 93 9.48 -6.57 5.19
C LYS A 93 9.68 -7.72 6.16
N ASP A 94 9.90 -7.41 7.43
CA ASP A 94 10.12 -8.40 8.47
C ASP A 94 8.84 -8.86 9.18
N ILE A 95 7.69 -8.32 8.78
CA ILE A 95 6.39 -8.66 9.37
C ILE A 95 5.71 -9.71 8.48
N LYS A 96 5.72 -10.95 8.92
CA LYS A 96 5.04 -12.02 8.20
C LYS A 96 3.53 -11.79 8.22
N GLY A 97 2.89 -11.92 7.07
CA GLY A 97 1.44 -11.74 6.94
C GLY A 97 1.01 -10.32 6.64
N PHE A 98 1.94 -9.37 6.60
CA PHE A 98 1.65 -7.98 6.26
C PHE A 98 2.59 -7.47 5.16
N THR A 99 2.02 -6.71 4.22
CA THR A 99 2.77 -6.04 3.15
C THR A 99 2.30 -4.60 3.04
N PHE A 100 3.25 -3.67 2.99
CA PHE A 100 2.96 -2.28 2.69
C PHE A 100 2.98 -2.09 1.17
N VAL A 101 1.95 -1.41 0.63
CA VAL A 101 1.81 -1.13 -0.79
C VAL A 101 1.64 0.37 -0.98
N TRP A 102 2.41 0.93 -1.92
CA TRP A 102 2.29 2.33 -2.29
C TRP A 102 1.87 2.44 -3.75
N ILE A 103 0.70 3.04 -3.97
CA ILE A 103 0.20 3.30 -5.32
C ILE A 103 0.35 4.79 -5.59
N THR A 104 1.20 5.13 -6.55
CA THR A 104 1.55 6.52 -6.83
C THR A 104 1.75 6.74 -8.31
N ASP A 105 1.42 7.94 -8.76
CA ASP A 105 1.57 8.33 -10.16
C ASP A 105 1.65 9.86 -10.25
N GLY A 106 1.78 10.36 -11.47
CA GLY A 106 1.77 11.78 -11.74
C GLY A 106 3.08 12.31 -12.29
N LYS A 107 3.00 13.48 -12.92
CA LYS A 107 4.15 14.15 -13.57
C LYS A 107 5.29 14.47 -12.61
N GLY A 108 4.96 14.64 -11.32
CA GLY A 108 5.95 14.98 -10.30
C GLY A 108 7.10 13.97 -10.21
N TRP A 109 6.82 12.71 -10.51
CA TRP A 109 7.84 11.67 -10.46
C TRP A 109 8.91 11.78 -11.55
N LYS A 110 8.64 12.47 -12.65
CA LYS A 110 9.61 12.63 -13.75
C LYS A 110 10.88 13.34 -13.30
N ASN A 111 10.76 14.28 -12.37
CA ASN A 111 11.88 15.07 -11.88
C ASN A 111 12.43 14.57 -10.55
N ALA A 112 11.88 13.47 -10.03
CA ALA A 112 12.29 12.87 -8.75
C ALA A 112 12.92 11.50 -8.94
N LYS A 113 13.62 11.27 -10.07
CA LYS A 113 14.15 9.95 -10.44
C LYS A 113 15.07 9.33 -9.41
N LYS A 114 15.92 10.17 -8.78
CA LYS A 114 16.89 9.67 -7.80
C LYS A 114 16.18 9.18 -6.54
N ASP A 115 15.25 9.97 -6.03
CA ASP A 115 14.50 9.62 -4.82
C ASP A 115 13.59 8.42 -5.07
N LEU A 116 13.01 8.36 -6.27
CA LEU A 116 12.19 7.24 -6.70
C LEU A 116 13.01 5.94 -6.75
N ARG A 117 14.21 6.02 -7.33
CA ARG A 117 15.10 4.86 -7.40
C ARG A 117 15.47 4.36 -6.02
N ASN A 118 15.79 5.27 -5.10
CA ASN A 118 16.13 4.92 -3.72
C ASN A 118 14.94 4.26 -3.01
N ALA A 119 13.73 4.79 -3.22
CA ALA A 119 12.51 4.21 -2.66
C ALA A 119 12.26 2.80 -3.21
N PHE A 120 12.45 2.59 -4.51
CA PHE A 120 12.26 1.27 -5.13
C PHE A 120 13.25 0.22 -4.66
N GLN A 121 14.46 0.63 -4.27
CA GLN A 121 15.43 -0.31 -3.71
C GLN A 121 14.97 -0.86 -2.36
N SER A 122 14.28 -0.04 -1.59
CA SER A 122 13.81 -0.40 -0.26
C SER A 122 12.38 -0.96 -0.26
N LEU A 123 11.56 -0.57 -1.24
CA LEU A 123 10.14 -0.88 -1.28
C LEU A 123 9.78 -1.43 -2.67
N LYS A 124 9.59 -2.73 -2.74
CA LYS A 124 9.29 -3.42 -4.01
C LYS A 124 7.83 -3.36 -4.42
N THR A 125 6.96 -2.92 -3.50
CA THR A 125 5.51 -2.87 -3.72
C THR A 125 5.05 -1.43 -3.98
N VAL A 126 5.69 -0.78 -4.95
CA VAL A 126 5.30 0.53 -5.46
C VAL A 126 4.72 0.33 -6.85
N PHE A 127 3.49 0.79 -7.06
CA PHE A 127 2.76 0.58 -8.30
C PHE A 127 2.17 1.89 -8.79
N ASN A 128 1.94 1.97 -10.10
CA ASN A 128 1.31 3.12 -10.74
C ASN A 128 -0.06 2.74 -11.33
N ILE A 129 -0.72 3.69 -11.96
CA ILE A 129 -2.04 3.46 -12.57
C ILE A 129 -1.98 2.39 -13.65
N ASN A 130 -0.89 2.37 -14.43
CA ASN A 130 -0.72 1.36 -15.47
C ASN A 130 -0.68 -0.05 -14.87
N ASP A 131 -0.06 -0.21 -13.71
CA ASP A 131 -0.04 -1.50 -13.00
C ASP A 131 -1.44 -1.90 -12.54
N LEU A 132 -2.26 -0.94 -12.11
CA LEU A 132 -3.66 -1.19 -11.76
C LEU A 132 -4.43 -1.67 -12.98
N GLU A 133 -4.25 -1.03 -14.12
CA GLU A 133 -4.90 -1.41 -15.37
C GLU A 133 -4.48 -2.82 -15.81
N ASN A 134 -3.26 -3.21 -15.50
CA ASN A 134 -2.72 -4.53 -15.84
C ASN A 134 -3.01 -5.60 -14.77
N GLY A 135 -3.88 -5.31 -13.80
CA GLY A 135 -4.42 -6.32 -12.91
C GLY A 135 -3.56 -6.66 -11.70
N ILE A 136 -2.80 -5.69 -11.16
CA ILE A 136 -1.95 -5.97 -10.00
C ILE A 136 -2.75 -6.51 -8.81
N PHE A 137 -3.99 -6.06 -8.62
CA PHE A 137 -4.82 -6.54 -7.52
C PHE A 137 -5.25 -8.00 -7.67
N ASP A 138 -5.35 -8.49 -8.91
CA ASP A 138 -5.60 -9.92 -9.13
C ASP A 138 -4.39 -10.75 -8.72
N GLN A 139 -3.19 -10.20 -8.94
CA GLN A 139 -1.95 -10.90 -8.55
C GLN A 139 -1.83 -11.03 -7.04
N PHE A 140 -2.38 -10.12 -6.26
CA PHE A 140 -2.34 -10.20 -4.79
C PHE A 140 -3.06 -11.46 -4.28
N ARG A 141 -4.12 -11.89 -4.96
CA ARG A 141 -4.82 -13.14 -4.59
C ARG A 141 -3.98 -14.38 -4.80
N ASN A 142 -3.09 -14.32 -5.77
CA ASN A 142 -2.26 -15.46 -6.16
C ASN A 142 -0.92 -15.49 -5.43
N CYS A 143 -0.64 -14.48 -4.60
CA CYS A 143 0.54 -14.47 -3.77
C CYS A 143 0.33 -15.35 -2.54
N HIS A 144 1.38 -16.12 -2.19
CA HIS A 144 1.36 -16.95 -1.01
C HIS A 144 2.04 -16.29 0.19
N GLY A 145 2.00 -14.95 0.22
CA GLY A 145 2.62 -14.18 1.27
C GLY A 145 4.12 -14.03 1.07
N ASN A 146 4.80 -13.61 2.15
CA ASN A 146 6.26 -13.37 2.14
C ASN A 146 7.07 -14.64 2.41
N GLY A 147 6.38 -15.72 2.40
CA GLY A 147 7.01 -17.02 2.70
C GLY A 147 7.71 -17.61 1.54
#